data_d0245de582a398683baca22985f46b9f
#
_entry.id   d0245de582a398683baca22985f46b9f
#
_cell.length_a   1.000
_cell.length_b   1.000
_cell.length_c   1.000
_cell.angle_alpha   90.00
_cell.angle_beta   90.00
_cell.angle_gamma   90.00
#
_symmetry.space_group_name_H-M   'P 1'
#
loop_
_entity.id
_entity.type
_entity.pdbx_description
1 polymer ?
#
loop_
_entity_poly.entity_id
_entity_poly.type
_entity_poly.pdbx_seq_one_letter_code
_entity_poly.pdbx_strand_id
1 'polypeptide(L)'
;MPGIVIVGVQWGDEGKGKATDLLGERTDWVVKFNGGNNAGHTVVIGDEKYALHLLPSGILSPGVNPVIGNGVVIDLEVLFAELDALSARGIDVSKLRVSANAHIITQYHRTLDKVTERFLGKRQIGTTGRGIGPAYADKINRVGIRVQDLFDESILRQKVEGALEQKNHLLVKVFNRRGITCDEIVEDLLSYAERLRPMVCDTGLLLNKALDAGEVVVFEGGQATMLDIDHGTYPFVTSSSATAGGAATGSGVGPGRLDRIVGIVKAYTTRVGSGPFPTELFDEQGDWLRAAGFEFGTTTGRPRRVGWYDAPITRYATRINGITDLVLTKLDILTGLEKIPVCVAYDVNGERFDEVPVNQSDFHHATPILEHYAGWSEDISSARTFEDLPQTAQDYVLALEEMSGTRISVIGVGPGRDQVIVRHDLI
;
A
#
# COMPACT_ATOMS: atom_id res chain seq x y z
N MET A 1 -17.86 16.89 5.96
CA MET A 1 -17.26 16.24 4.78
C MET A 1 -16.47 15.05 5.27
N PRO A 2 -16.47 13.93 4.53
CA PRO A 2 -15.97 12.67 5.01
C PRO A 2 -14.45 12.56 4.99
N GLY A 3 -13.92 11.79 5.93
CA GLY A 3 -12.62 11.18 5.78
C GLY A 3 -12.74 9.97 4.83
N ILE A 4 -11.96 9.95 3.76
CA ILE A 4 -11.99 8.91 2.75
C ILE A 4 -10.75 8.04 2.90
N VAL A 5 -10.92 6.74 3.09
CA VAL A 5 -9.79 5.81 3.21
C VAL A 5 -9.63 5.02 1.91
N ILE A 6 -8.43 5.02 1.33
CA ILE A 6 -8.08 4.21 0.15
C ILE A 6 -7.23 3.03 0.60
N VAL A 7 -7.72 1.81 0.36
CA VAL A 7 -7.03 0.57 0.69
C VAL A 7 -6.90 -0.35 -0.53
N GLY A 8 -5.83 -1.11 -0.61
CA GLY A 8 -5.72 -2.21 -1.56
C GLY A 8 -6.53 -3.43 -1.07
N VAL A 9 -7.20 -4.10 -1.98
CA VAL A 9 -8.04 -5.27 -1.68
C VAL A 9 -7.23 -6.56 -1.71
N GLN A 10 -6.28 -6.68 -2.62
CA GLN A 10 -5.53 -7.90 -2.94
C GLN A 10 -4.16 -7.93 -2.21
N TRP A 11 -3.05 -8.10 -2.94
CA TRP A 11 -1.68 -8.14 -2.40
C TRP A 11 -0.80 -6.96 -2.84
N GLY A 12 -1.38 -5.80 -3.09
CA GLY A 12 -0.66 -4.62 -3.54
C GLY A 12 -0.65 -4.47 -5.07
N ASP A 13 -0.10 -3.35 -5.52
CA ASP A 13 -0.02 -3.00 -6.94
C ASP A 13 -1.37 -2.93 -7.69
N GLU A 14 -2.48 -2.74 -6.96
CA GLU A 14 -3.82 -2.62 -7.53
C GLU A 14 -4.04 -1.29 -8.29
N GLY A 15 -3.15 -0.33 -8.17
CA GLY A 15 -3.26 0.99 -8.82
C GLY A 15 -3.85 2.07 -7.90
N LYS A 16 -3.59 1.99 -6.59
CA LYS A 16 -4.04 2.99 -5.60
C LYS A 16 -3.68 4.42 -5.97
N GLY A 17 -2.48 4.65 -6.52
CA GLY A 17 -2.05 5.98 -6.95
C GLY A 17 -2.99 6.61 -8.01
N LYS A 18 -3.55 5.83 -8.93
CA LYS A 18 -4.54 6.31 -9.89
C LYS A 18 -5.84 6.74 -9.20
N ALA A 19 -6.29 5.97 -8.21
CA ALA A 19 -7.50 6.31 -7.44
C ALA A 19 -7.30 7.60 -6.60
N THR A 20 -6.13 7.76 -5.96
CA THR A 20 -5.80 8.98 -5.22
C THR A 20 -5.72 10.19 -6.17
N ASP A 21 -5.15 10.01 -7.35
CA ASP A 21 -5.06 11.06 -8.38
C ASP A 21 -6.44 11.49 -8.91
N LEU A 22 -7.38 10.54 -9.08
CA LEU A 22 -8.77 10.83 -9.46
C LEU A 22 -9.50 11.72 -8.44
N LEU A 23 -9.19 11.56 -7.15
CA LEU A 23 -9.74 12.39 -6.09
C LEU A 23 -8.99 13.71 -5.92
N GLY A 24 -7.76 13.82 -6.44
CA GLY A 24 -6.80 14.86 -6.15
C GLY A 24 -7.31 16.30 -6.31
N GLU A 25 -8.08 16.60 -7.37
CA GLU A 25 -8.62 17.95 -7.63
C GLU A 25 -9.71 18.39 -6.62
N ARG A 26 -10.30 17.42 -5.91
CA ARG A 26 -11.39 17.64 -4.95
C ARG A 26 -10.96 17.34 -3.52
N THR A 27 -9.66 17.17 -3.29
CA THR A 27 -9.07 16.76 -2.02
C THR A 27 -8.22 17.89 -1.45
N ASP A 28 -8.42 18.22 -0.17
CA ASP A 28 -7.62 19.24 0.51
C ASP A 28 -6.37 18.63 1.18
N TRP A 29 -6.48 17.38 1.63
CA TRP A 29 -5.42 16.68 2.37
C TRP A 29 -5.24 15.24 1.90
N VAL A 30 -4.00 14.80 1.68
CA VAL A 30 -3.67 13.38 1.47
C VAL A 30 -2.69 12.92 2.54
N VAL A 31 -3.09 11.87 3.26
CA VAL A 31 -2.39 11.35 4.43
C VAL A 31 -1.88 9.94 4.18
N LYS A 32 -0.56 9.74 4.18
CA LYS A 32 0.01 8.40 4.28
C LYS A 32 -0.04 7.95 5.72
N PHE A 33 -0.76 6.88 6.02
CA PHE A 33 -1.03 6.47 7.40
C PHE A 33 -0.25 5.23 7.86
N ASN A 34 0.37 4.45 6.96
CA ASN A 34 1.07 3.22 7.31
C ASN A 34 2.26 2.93 6.40
N GLY A 35 3.03 1.91 6.74
CA GLY A 35 4.19 1.46 5.97
C GLY A 35 5.38 2.42 6.12
N GLY A 36 6.16 2.49 5.08
CA GLY A 36 7.34 3.35 4.97
C GLY A 36 7.77 3.41 3.50
N ASN A 37 9.07 3.35 3.23
CA ASN A 37 9.61 3.36 1.88
C ASN A 37 9.67 1.95 1.23
N ASN A 38 8.92 0.98 1.73
CA ASN A 38 8.85 -0.39 1.21
C ASN A 38 7.87 -0.57 0.03
N ALA A 39 6.95 0.37 -0.18
CA ALA A 39 6.08 0.41 -1.34
C ALA A 39 6.54 1.48 -2.32
N GLY A 40 6.29 1.28 -3.62
CA GLY A 40 6.50 2.30 -4.64
C GLY A 40 5.18 2.60 -5.33
N HIS A 41 4.77 3.87 -5.32
CA HIS A 41 3.63 4.34 -6.09
C HIS A 41 4.13 5.08 -7.33
N THR A 42 3.71 4.65 -8.50
CA THR A 42 3.97 5.39 -9.74
C THR A 42 2.75 6.21 -10.08
N VAL A 43 2.92 7.52 -10.17
CA VAL A 43 1.89 8.47 -10.62
C VAL A 43 2.34 9.03 -11.96
N VAL A 44 1.42 9.12 -12.90
CA VAL A 44 1.67 9.69 -14.24
C VAL A 44 0.90 10.98 -14.36
N ILE A 45 1.59 12.10 -14.58
CA ILE A 45 0.99 13.42 -14.80
C ILE A 45 1.43 13.91 -16.17
N GLY A 46 0.50 14.01 -17.12
CA GLY A 46 0.84 14.23 -18.52
C GLY A 46 1.74 13.09 -19.03
N ASP A 47 2.90 13.46 -19.59
CA ASP A 47 3.90 12.51 -20.09
C ASP A 47 4.97 12.13 -19.03
N GLU A 48 4.89 12.71 -17.84
CA GLU A 48 5.88 12.52 -16.80
C GLU A 48 5.50 11.43 -15.80
N LYS A 49 6.48 10.58 -15.45
CA LYS A 49 6.34 9.54 -14.42
C LYS A 49 7.05 9.95 -13.14
N TYR A 50 6.34 9.81 -12.02
CA TYR A 50 6.84 10.04 -10.68
C TYR A 50 6.77 8.74 -9.88
N ALA A 51 7.91 8.27 -9.39
CA ALA A 51 7.99 7.10 -8.52
C ALA A 51 8.17 7.59 -7.06
N LEU A 52 7.13 7.48 -6.26
CA LEU A 52 7.13 7.85 -4.85
C LEU A 52 7.21 6.60 -3.98
N HIS A 53 8.05 6.62 -2.96
CA HIS A 53 8.19 5.49 -2.02
C HIS A 53 7.68 5.86 -0.63
N LEU A 54 8.07 7.03 -0.12
CA LEU A 54 7.72 7.49 1.22
C LEU A 54 6.68 8.60 1.21
N LEU A 55 6.76 9.50 0.25
CA LEU A 55 5.85 10.63 0.16
C LEU A 55 4.43 10.18 -0.25
N PRO A 56 3.37 10.80 0.31
CA PRO A 56 2.00 10.56 -0.14
C PRO A 56 1.82 11.09 -1.58
N SER A 57 0.98 10.41 -2.39
CA SER A 57 0.80 10.75 -3.81
C SER A 57 0.24 12.15 -4.04
N GLY A 58 -0.54 12.67 -3.08
CA GLY A 58 -1.09 14.03 -3.12
C GLY A 58 -0.06 15.16 -3.19
N ILE A 59 1.23 14.90 -2.90
CA ILE A 59 2.30 15.91 -3.03
C ILE A 59 2.46 16.42 -4.47
N LEU A 60 2.00 15.64 -5.45
CA LEU A 60 2.08 16.00 -6.87
C LEU A 60 0.91 16.85 -7.33
N SER A 61 -0.15 17.01 -6.52
CA SER A 61 -1.36 17.73 -6.88
C SER A 61 -1.32 19.17 -6.35
N PRO A 62 -1.38 20.17 -7.23
CA PRO A 62 -1.43 21.57 -6.80
C PRO A 62 -2.62 21.81 -5.86
N GLY A 63 -2.40 22.48 -4.75
CA GLY A 63 -3.46 22.78 -3.78
C GLY A 63 -3.61 21.78 -2.65
N VAL A 64 -3.20 20.53 -2.84
CA VAL A 64 -3.28 19.47 -1.82
C VAL A 64 -2.20 19.64 -0.76
N ASN A 65 -2.55 19.34 0.50
CA ASN A 65 -1.64 19.34 1.64
C ASN A 65 -1.22 17.90 1.96
N PRO A 66 0.02 17.49 1.66
CA PRO A 66 0.48 16.13 1.93
C PRO A 66 0.88 15.96 3.40
N VAL A 67 0.52 14.80 4.00
CA VAL A 67 0.81 14.48 5.40
C VAL A 67 1.40 13.09 5.53
N ILE A 68 2.48 12.96 6.31
CA ILE A 68 3.00 11.68 6.80
C ILE A 68 2.52 11.49 8.23
N GLY A 69 1.61 10.54 8.44
CA GLY A 69 1.00 10.25 9.73
C GLY A 69 1.91 9.49 10.69
N ASN A 70 1.49 9.39 11.95
CA ASN A 70 2.24 8.71 13.01
C ASN A 70 2.36 7.18 12.84
N GLY A 71 1.56 6.61 11.94
CA GLY A 71 1.65 5.17 11.63
C GLY A 71 2.78 4.82 10.68
N VAL A 72 3.39 5.79 10.00
CA VAL A 72 4.50 5.58 9.06
C VAL A 72 5.83 5.45 9.80
N VAL A 73 6.71 4.58 9.28
CA VAL A 73 8.13 4.55 9.68
C VAL A 73 8.97 5.25 8.61
N ILE A 74 9.76 6.23 9.00
CA ILE A 74 10.40 7.21 8.12
C ILE A 74 11.90 6.93 8.02
N ASP A 75 12.38 6.68 6.82
CA ASP A 75 13.81 6.74 6.47
C ASP A 75 14.12 8.18 6.03
N LEU A 76 14.88 8.92 6.83
CA LEU A 76 15.15 10.35 6.57
C LEU A 76 15.98 10.58 5.32
N GLU A 77 16.93 9.69 5.03
CA GLU A 77 17.72 9.74 3.81
C GLU A 77 16.81 9.65 2.57
N VAL A 78 15.88 8.69 2.57
CA VAL A 78 14.92 8.51 1.49
C VAL A 78 13.93 9.68 1.41
N LEU A 79 13.43 10.18 2.56
CA LEU A 79 12.53 11.32 2.60
C LEU A 79 13.14 12.53 1.89
N PHE A 80 14.36 12.92 2.28
CA PHE A 80 14.99 14.10 1.73
C PHE A 80 15.45 13.91 0.29
N ALA A 81 15.88 12.71 -0.09
CA ALA A 81 16.20 12.40 -1.49
C ALA A 81 14.96 12.55 -2.40
N GLU A 82 13.79 12.07 -1.96
CA GLU A 82 12.54 12.25 -2.71
C GLU A 82 12.11 13.73 -2.79
N LEU A 83 12.19 14.47 -1.68
CA LEU A 83 11.88 15.90 -1.65
C LEU A 83 12.78 16.70 -2.58
N ASP A 84 14.09 16.46 -2.55
CA ASP A 84 15.06 17.13 -3.41
C ASP A 84 14.81 16.82 -4.89
N ALA A 85 14.51 15.56 -5.21
CA ALA A 85 14.18 15.15 -6.57
C ALA A 85 12.91 15.79 -7.11
N LEU A 86 11.87 15.95 -6.27
CA LEU A 86 10.62 16.63 -6.65
C LEU A 86 10.83 18.14 -6.81
N SER A 87 11.55 18.76 -5.86
CA SER A 87 11.89 20.19 -5.94
C SER A 87 12.69 20.53 -7.19
N ALA A 88 13.65 19.68 -7.57
CA ALA A 88 14.43 19.84 -8.80
C ALA A 88 13.56 19.76 -10.09
N ARG A 89 12.38 19.15 -10.01
CA ARG A 89 11.37 19.07 -11.09
C ARG A 89 10.29 20.17 -10.97
N GLY A 90 10.47 21.14 -10.06
CA GLY A 90 9.55 22.27 -9.89
C GLY A 90 8.30 21.97 -9.07
N ILE A 91 8.22 20.83 -8.39
CA ILE A 91 7.10 20.50 -7.49
C ILE A 91 7.29 21.22 -6.16
N ASP A 92 6.24 21.90 -5.69
CA ASP A 92 6.24 22.56 -4.37
C ASP A 92 6.07 21.52 -3.24
N VAL A 93 7.13 21.30 -2.48
CA VAL A 93 7.15 20.37 -1.35
C VAL A 93 6.98 21.06 0.01
N SER A 94 6.81 22.38 0.04
CA SER A 94 6.78 23.20 1.28
C SER A 94 5.57 22.91 2.18
N LYS A 95 4.50 22.40 1.59
CA LYS A 95 3.25 22.05 2.28
C LYS A 95 3.31 20.72 3.05
N LEU A 96 4.35 19.90 2.85
CA LEU A 96 4.45 18.62 3.55
C LEU A 96 4.42 18.80 5.06
N ARG A 97 3.60 18.00 5.73
CA ARG A 97 3.56 17.89 7.19
C ARG A 97 3.91 16.48 7.64
N VAL A 98 4.72 16.39 8.68
CA VAL A 98 5.23 15.12 9.22
C VAL A 98 4.84 15.03 10.69
N SER A 99 4.28 13.89 11.08
CA SER A 99 3.90 13.66 12.47
C SER A 99 5.12 13.64 13.40
N ALA A 100 5.09 14.44 14.44
CA ALA A 100 6.06 14.39 15.54
C ALA A 100 6.17 12.99 16.17
N ASN A 101 5.10 12.20 16.10
CA ASN A 101 4.98 10.85 16.67
C ASN A 101 5.34 9.73 15.69
N ALA A 102 5.66 10.00 14.43
CA ALA A 102 6.14 8.99 13.50
C ALA A 102 7.50 8.42 13.96
N HIS A 103 7.74 7.14 13.67
CA HIS A 103 9.00 6.48 14.04
C HIS A 103 10.03 6.59 12.92
N ILE A 104 11.30 6.57 13.30
CA ILE A 104 12.42 6.70 12.37
C ILE A 104 13.07 5.35 12.13
N ILE A 105 13.38 5.06 10.86
CA ILE A 105 14.23 3.95 10.45
C ILE A 105 15.68 4.40 10.58
N THR A 106 16.47 3.67 11.35
CA THR A 106 17.89 3.92 11.54
C THR A 106 18.75 2.89 10.78
N GLN A 107 20.04 3.09 10.74
CA GLN A 107 21.01 2.17 10.14
C GLN A 107 20.90 0.76 10.74
N TYR A 108 20.72 0.61 12.05
CA TYR A 108 20.60 -0.71 12.66
C TYR A 108 19.34 -1.46 12.22
N HIS A 109 18.22 -0.78 11.94
CA HIS A 109 17.02 -1.41 11.39
C HIS A 109 17.29 -1.99 9.99
N ARG A 110 17.93 -1.21 9.11
CA ARG A 110 18.29 -1.66 7.75
C ARG A 110 19.28 -2.81 7.80
N THR A 111 20.24 -2.77 8.73
CA THR A 111 21.22 -3.84 8.91
C THR A 111 20.57 -5.12 9.41
N LEU A 112 19.73 -5.03 10.47
CA LEU A 112 19.03 -6.18 11.03
C LEU A 112 18.11 -6.84 10.02
N ASP A 113 17.34 -6.08 9.25
CA ASP A 113 16.46 -6.61 8.21
C ASP A 113 17.25 -7.48 7.21
N LYS A 114 18.36 -6.95 6.66
CA LYS A 114 19.21 -7.67 5.71
C LYS A 114 19.88 -8.92 6.30
N VAL A 115 20.37 -8.84 7.55
CA VAL A 115 21.08 -9.99 8.13
C VAL A 115 20.10 -11.08 8.60
N THR A 116 18.91 -10.71 9.07
CA THR A 116 17.87 -11.67 9.46
C THR A 116 17.35 -12.44 8.24
N GLU A 117 17.07 -11.75 7.14
CA GLU A 117 16.66 -12.42 5.89
C GLU A 117 17.72 -13.45 5.44
N ARG A 118 19.00 -13.08 5.46
CA ARG A 118 20.10 -14.02 5.12
C ARG A 118 20.15 -15.20 6.08
N PHE A 119 19.96 -14.96 7.38
CA PHE A 119 19.97 -16.01 8.41
C PHE A 119 18.82 -17.00 8.25
N LEU A 120 17.65 -16.53 7.83
CA LEU A 120 16.49 -17.39 7.60
C LEU A 120 16.68 -18.32 6.37
N GLY A 121 17.54 -18.00 5.43
CA GLY A 121 17.86 -18.86 4.29
C GLY A 121 16.62 -19.23 3.49
N LYS A 122 16.28 -20.52 3.43
CA LYS A 122 15.08 -21.00 2.71
C LYS A 122 13.75 -20.54 3.33
N ARG A 123 13.74 -20.04 4.55
CA ARG A 123 12.57 -19.53 5.27
C ARG A 123 12.44 -18.01 5.17
N GLN A 124 13.10 -17.39 4.20
CA GLN A 124 13.00 -15.95 3.96
C GLN A 124 11.54 -15.55 3.73
N ILE A 125 11.17 -14.41 4.30
CA ILE A 125 9.87 -13.76 4.09
C ILE A 125 9.86 -13.04 2.73
N GLY A 126 11.05 -12.59 2.27
CA GLY A 126 11.19 -11.79 1.06
C GLY A 126 11.00 -10.30 1.34
N THR A 127 11.55 -9.81 2.46
CA THR A 127 11.47 -8.38 2.82
C THR A 127 12.18 -7.50 1.80
N THR A 128 11.89 -6.21 1.83
CA THR A 128 12.55 -5.21 0.96
C THR A 128 13.97 -4.86 1.45
N GLY A 129 14.38 -5.33 2.63
CA GLY A 129 15.68 -5.02 3.25
C GLY A 129 15.84 -3.56 3.67
N ARG A 130 14.72 -2.82 3.80
CA ARG A 130 14.69 -1.38 4.12
C ARG A 130 14.48 -1.07 5.60
N GLY A 131 14.45 -2.08 6.46
CA GLY A 131 14.35 -1.91 7.91
C GLY A 131 12.93 -1.66 8.43
N ILE A 132 11.91 -1.89 7.61
CA ILE A 132 10.50 -1.63 7.98
C ILE A 132 10.08 -2.51 9.15
N GLY A 133 10.25 -3.83 9.04
CA GLY A 133 9.89 -4.79 10.09
C GLY A 133 10.58 -4.50 11.41
N PRO A 134 11.92 -4.38 11.45
CA PRO A 134 12.63 -4.01 12.67
C PRO A 134 12.20 -2.68 13.29
N ALA A 135 11.85 -1.66 12.49
CA ALA A 135 11.37 -0.37 13.01
C ALA A 135 9.97 -0.51 13.66
N TYR A 136 9.06 -1.26 13.06
CA TYR A 136 7.76 -1.58 13.69
C TYR A 136 7.92 -2.44 14.93
N ALA A 137 8.84 -3.42 14.94
CA ALA A 137 9.15 -4.20 16.14
C ALA A 137 9.61 -3.30 17.30
N ASP A 138 10.48 -2.35 17.03
CA ASP A 138 10.94 -1.39 18.03
C ASP A 138 9.81 -0.44 18.51
N LYS A 139 8.92 -0.02 17.62
CA LYS A 139 7.72 0.73 17.99
C LYS A 139 6.87 -0.02 18.99
N ILE A 140 6.56 -1.30 18.72
CA ILE A 140 5.72 -2.13 19.59
C ILE A 140 6.45 -2.49 20.89
N ASN A 141 7.75 -2.72 20.81
CA ASN A 141 8.61 -2.96 21.96
C ASN A 141 8.90 -1.69 22.80
N ARG A 142 8.48 -0.52 22.35
CA ARG A 142 8.60 0.78 23.01
C ARG A 142 10.04 1.26 23.20
N VAL A 143 10.92 0.87 22.29
CA VAL A 143 12.33 1.33 22.22
C VAL A 143 12.61 2.14 20.94
N GLY A 144 11.57 2.40 20.15
CA GLY A 144 11.68 3.14 18.90
C GLY A 144 11.96 4.64 19.09
N ILE A 145 12.65 5.21 18.13
CA ILE A 145 12.97 6.65 18.07
C ILE A 145 11.89 7.34 17.24
N ARG A 146 11.34 8.43 17.75
CA ARG A 146 10.33 9.26 17.09
C ARG A 146 10.94 10.50 16.46
N VAL A 147 10.26 11.09 15.51
CA VAL A 147 10.66 12.34 14.85
C VAL A 147 10.91 13.47 15.87
N GLN A 148 10.06 13.62 16.87
CA GLN A 148 10.23 14.63 17.91
C GLN A 148 11.52 14.51 18.73
N ASP A 149 12.05 13.30 18.84
CA ASP A 149 13.26 13.05 19.65
C ASP A 149 14.51 13.70 19.03
N LEU A 150 14.48 14.03 17.72
CA LEU A 150 15.58 14.69 17.04
C LEU A 150 15.80 16.15 17.51
N PHE A 151 14.82 16.72 18.18
CA PHE A 151 14.87 18.11 18.61
C PHE A 151 15.37 18.30 20.04
N ASP A 152 15.75 17.18 20.71
CA ASP A 152 16.45 17.15 21.98
C ASP A 152 17.57 16.08 21.91
N GLU A 153 18.81 16.55 21.69
CA GLU A 153 19.96 15.65 21.52
C GLU A 153 20.18 14.75 22.76
N SER A 154 19.93 15.25 23.95
CA SER A 154 20.10 14.47 25.18
C SER A 154 19.12 13.28 25.22
N ILE A 155 17.86 13.53 24.91
CA ILE A 155 16.82 12.48 24.81
C ILE A 155 17.12 11.52 23.67
N LEU A 156 17.51 12.04 22.49
CA LEU A 156 17.87 11.23 21.35
C LEU A 156 19.01 10.27 21.70
N ARG A 157 20.10 10.80 22.29
CA ARG A 157 21.28 10.02 22.68
C ARG A 157 20.91 8.92 23.66
N GLN A 158 20.17 9.22 24.71
CA GLN A 158 19.71 8.25 25.70
C GLN A 158 18.89 7.11 25.06
N LYS A 159 17.99 7.44 24.15
CA LYS A 159 17.15 6.44 23.46
C LYS A 159 17.98 5.57 22.50
N VAL A 160 18.91 6.17 21.76
CA VAL A 160 19.80 5.44 20.86
C VAL A 160 20.70 4.49 21.63
N GLU A 161 21.30 4.90 22.73
CA GLU A 161 22.11 4.04 23.62
C GLU A 161 21.30 2.84 24.12
N GLY A 162 20.10 3.09 24.67
CA GLY A 162 19.23 2.01 25.14
C GLY A 162 18.81 1.02 24.03
N ALA A 163 18.53 1.51 22.83
CA ALA A 163 18.21 0.65 21.71
C ALA A 163 19.42 -0.16 21.23
N LEU A 164 20.59 0.47 21.15
CA LEU A 164 21.80 -0.16 20.64
C LEU A 164 22.35 -1.25 21.56
N GLU A 165 22.13 -1.18 22.85
CA GLU A 165 22.57 -2.23 23.79
C GLU A 165 22.09 -3.62 23.32
N GLN A 166 20.81 -3.77 23.09
CA GLN A 166 20.21 -5.01 22.60
C GLN A 166 20.60 -5.31 21.15
N LYS A 167 20.54 -4.30 20.27
CA LYS A 167 20.80 -4.48 18.82
C LYS A 167 22.24 -4.91 18.56
N ASN A 168 23.21 -4.29 19.24
CA ASN A 168 24.61 -4.66 19.12
C ASN A 168 24.89 -6.07 19.64
N HIS A 169 24.17 -6.50 20.69
CA HIS A 169 24.26 -7.89 21.14
C HIS A 169 23.88 -8.88 20.01
N LEU A 170 22.78 -8.62 19.32
CA LEU A 170 22.34 -9.42 18.17
C LEU A 170 23.36 -9.34 17.02
N LEU A 171 23.75 -8.13 16.62
CA LEU A 171 24.67 -7.93 15.50
C LEU A 171 26.01 -8.62 15.74
N VAL A 172 26.60 -8.45 16.90
CA VAL A 172 27.94 -8.97 17.21
C VAL A 172 27.92 -10.44 17.54
N LYS A 173 27.06 -10.86 18.48
CA LYS A 173 27.09 -12.22 19.04
C LYS A 173 26.33 -13.25 18.20
N VAL A 174 25.22 -12.86 17.53
CA VAL A 174 24.39 -13.77 16.75
C VAL A 174 24.77 -13.72 15.28
N PHE A 175 24.89 -12.52 14.73
CA PHE A 175 25.11 -12.34 13.28
C PHE A 175 26.57 -12.15 12.88
N ASN A 176 27.51 -12.10 13.83
CA ASN A 176 28.95 -11.85 13.59
C ASN A 176 29.18 -10.62 12.70
N ARG A 177 28.56 -9.50 13.08
CA ARG A 177 28.68 -8.21 12.42
C ARG A 177 29.34 -7.19 13.33
N ARG A 178 29.90 -6.13 12.76
CA ARG A 178 30.39 -4.99 13.53
C ARG A 178 29.21 -4.35 14.30
N GLY A 179 29.44 -3.98 15.56
CA GLY A 179 28.53 -3.14 16.32
C GLY A 179 28.48 -1.72 15.74
N ILE A 180 27.41 -1.02 16.02
CA ILE A 180 27.15 0.36 15.62
C ILE A 180 27.30 1.24 16.86
N THR A 181 27.94 2.39 16.72
CA THR A 181 28.13 3.31 17.86
C THR A 181 26.95 4.27 17.98
N CYS A 182 26.74 4.79 19.19
CA CYS A 182 25.71 5.81 19.43
C CYS A 182 25.98 7.07 18.58
N ASP A 183 27.22 7.52 18.51
CA ASP A 183 27.60 8.72 17.75
C ASP A 183 27.26 8.55 16.26
N GLU A 184 27.59 7.40 15.64
CA GLU A 184 27.22 7.14 14.22
C GLU A 184 25.74 7.35 13.95
N ILE A 185 24.85 6.95 14.86
CA ILE A 185 23.40 7.12 14.68
C ILE A 185 22.94 8.54 15.00
N VAL A 186 23.42 9.12 16.10
CA VAL A 186 23.00 10.46 16.53
C VAL A 186 23.44 11.52 15.54
N GLU A 187 24.68 11.49 15.06
CA GLU A 187 25.20 12.42 14.06
C GLU A 187 24.43 12.32 12.74
N ASP A 188 24.16 11.09 12.27
CA ASP A 188 23.35 10.87 11.07
C ASP A 188 21.96 11.50 11.21
N LEU A 189 21.24 11.20 12.30
CA LEU A 189 19.90 11.72 12.52
C LEU A 189 19.85 13.24 12.71
N LEU A 190 20.78 13.81 13.47
CA LEU A 190 20.85 15.26 13.70
C LEU A 190 21.16 16.04 12.42
N SER A 191 21.84 15.44 11.44
CA SER A 191 22.11 16.07 10.15
C SER A 191 20.84 16.47 9.40
N TYR A 192 19.71 15.82 9.68
CA TYR A 192 18.40 16.11 9.07
C TYR A 192 17.52 17.01 9.93
N ALA A 193 17.84 17.23 11.21
CA ALA A 193 16.94 17.84 12.19
C ALA A 193 16.45 19.24 11.76
N GLU A 194 17.34 20.11 11.32
CA GLU A 194 17.00 21.49 10.94
C GLU A 194 16.13 21.54 9.67
N ARG A 195 16.37 20.67 8.69
CA ARG A 195 15.52 20.58 7.49
C ARG A 195 14.14 20.03 7.81
N LEU A 196 14.05 19.11 8.77
CA LEU A 196 12.80 18.44 9.16
C LEU A 196 11.91 19.32 10.03
N ARG A 197 12.49 20.16 10.90
CA ARG A 197 11.81 21.01 11.90
C ARG A 197 10.58 21.77 11.37
N PRO A 198 10.64 22.49 10.23
CA PRO A 198 9.49 23.27 9.73
C PRO A 198 8.33 22.39 9.25
N MET A 199 8.55 21.11 8.99
CA MET A 199 7.53 20.17 8.52
C MET A 199 6.80 19.48 9.66
N VAL A 200 7.39 19.46 10.87
CA VAL A 200 6.93 18.64 11.99
C VAL A 200 5.81 19.34 12.77
N CYS A 201 4.73 18.59 13.01
CA CYS A 201 3.59 19.07 13.78
C CYS A 201 2.81 17.93 14.45
N ASP A 202 1.80 18.27 15.24
CA ASP A 202 0.75 17.37 15.66
C ASP A 202 -0.24 17.15 14.49
N THR A 203 0.03 16.13 13.69
CA THR A 203 -0.78 15.81 12.52
C THR A 203 -2.19 15.34 12.88
N GLY A 204 -2.36 14.71 14.05
CA GLY A 204 -3.68 14.29 14.52
C GLY A 204 -4.58 15.49 14.79
N LEU A 205 -4.08 16.48 15.52
CA LEU A 205 -4.81 17.75 15.75
C LEU A 205 -5.08 18.48 14.44
N LEU A 206 -4.08 18.54 13.55
CA LEU A 206 -4.19 19.20 12.24
C LEU A 206 -5.33 18.62 11.41
N LEU A 207 -5.37 17.30 11.25
CA LEU A 207 -6.35 16.60 10.44
C LEU A 207 -7.76 16.64 11.04
N ASN A 208 -7.87 16.58 12.38
CA ASN A 208 -9.17 16.75 13.03
C ASN A 208 -9.74 18.16 12.81
N LYS A 209 -8.91 19.21 12.86
CA LYS A 209 -9.34 20.58 12.54
C LYS A 209 -9.76 20.73 11.07
N ALA A 210 -9.05 20.09 10.12
CA ALA A 210 -9.41 20.09 8.72
C ALA A 210 -10.80 19.45 8.50
N LEU A 211 -11.05 18.31 9.11
CA LEU A 211 -12.37 17.64 9.07
C LEU A 211 -13.47 18.47 9.74
N ASP A 212 -13.17 19.19 10.85
CA ASP A 212 -14.12 20.11 11.51
C ASP A 212 -14.47 21.31 10.63
N ALA A 213 -13.50 21.78 9.83
CA ALA A 213 -13.69 22.84 8.84
C ALA A 213 -14.47 22.37 7.59
N GLY A 214 -14.76 21.09 7.47
CA GLY A 214 -15.45 20.51 6.31
C GLY A 214 -14.53 20.22 5.11
N GLU A 215 -13.21 20.20 5.33
CA GLU A 215 -12.25 19.87 4.28
C GLU A 215 -12.20 18.37 4.00
N VAL A 216 -11.89 18.00 2.77
CA VAL A 216 -11.81 16.61 2.32
C VAL A 216 -10.44 16.03 2.65
N VAL A 217 -10.42 14.97 3.46
CA VAL A 217 -9.19 14.29 3.88
C VAL A 217 -9.16 12.87 3.31
N VAL A 218 -8.17 12.57 2.47
CA VAL A 218 -7.94 11.23 1.89
C VAL A 218 -6.79 10.55 2.64
N PHE A 219 -7.05 9.36 3.16
CA PHE A 219 -6.07 8.50 3.84
C PHE A 219 -5.59 7.43 2.87
N GLU A 220 -4.34 7.53 2.43
CA GLU A 220 -3.72 6.66 1.44
C GLU A 220 -3.01 5.49 2.11
N GLY A 221 -3.47 4.24 1.85
CA GLY A 221 -2.80 3.02 2.30
C GLY A 221 -1.59 2.67 1.45
N GLY A 222 -0.49 2.32 2.10
CA GLY A 222 0.76 1.95 1.43
C GLY A 222 0.74 0.55 0.83
N GLN A 223 0.03 -0.40 1.46
CA GLN A 223 -0.06 -1.81 1.05
C GLN A 223 -1.52 -2.21 0.83
N ALA A 224 -1.81 -3.51 0.92
CA ALA A 224 -3.15 -4.05 0.69
C ALA A 224 -3.60 -4.96 1.83
N THR A 225 -4.89 -5.30 1.86
CA THR A 225 -5.52 -6.09 2.92
C THR A 225 -4.85 -7.45 3.15
N MET A 226 -4.52 -8.17 2.06
CA MET A 226 -3.86 -9.47 2.16
C MET A 226 -2.38 -9.39 2.58
N LEU A 227 -1.84 -8.19 2.72
CA LEU A 227 -0.51 -7.91 3.29
C LEU A 227 -0.59 -7.28 4.68
N ASP A 228 -1.76 -7.12 5.26
CA ASP A 228 -1.94 -6.59 6.62
C ASP A 228 -1.33 -7.53 7.67
N ILE A 229 -0.74 -6.96 8.73
CA ILE A 229 -0.04 -7.76 9.77
C ILE A 229 -0.98 -8.71 10.52
N ASP A 230 -2.24 -8.33 10.72
CA ASP A 230 -3.22 -9.08 11.49
C ASP A 230 -4.16 -9.91 10.60
N HIS A 231 -4.51 -9.38 9.42
CA HIS A 231 -5.55 -9.91 8.53
C HIS A 231 -5.00 -10.50 7.21
N GLY A 232 -3.71 -10.33 6.94
CA GLY A 232 -3.07 -10.82 5.73
C GLY A 232 -2.59 -12.26 5.82
N THR A 233 -1.87 -12.69 4.79
CA THR A 233 -1.30 -14.04 4.64
C THR A 233 -0.02 -14.21 5.47
N TYR A 234 -0.11 -14.07 6.79
CA TYR A 234 1.02 -14.21 7.71
C TYR A 234 1.76 -15.55 7.52
N PRO A 235 3.13 -15.59 7.53
CA PRO A 235 4.04 -14.49 7.80
C PRO A 235 4.41 -13.63 6.56
N PHE A 236 3.85 -13.89 5.39
CA PHE A 236 4.15 -13.21 4.13
C PHE A 236 3.32 -11.92 4.01
N VAL A 237 3.56 -10.99 4.91
CA VAL A 237 2.82 -9.72 5.10
C VAL A 237 3.80 -8.57 5.34
N THR A 238 3.29 -7.34 5.31
CA THR A 238 4.00 -6.17 5.85
C THR A 238 3.88 -6.13 7.38
N SER A 239 4.73 -5.37 8.05
CA SER A 239 4.67 -5.19 9.50
C SER A 239 3.75 -4.05 9.94
N SER A 240 2.94 -3.53 9.05
CA SER A 240 2.02 -2.41 9.32
C SER A 240 0.56 -2.80 9.18
N SER A 241 -0.32 -2.04 9.84
CA SER A 241 -1.77 -2.16 9.65
C SER A 241 -2.16 -1.53 8.32
N ALA A 242 -2.42 -2.37 7.32
CA ALA A 242 -2.73 -1.98 5.95
C ALA A 242 -4.24 -1.90 5.65
N THR A 243 -5.07 -2.27 6.64
CA THR A 243 -6.53 -2.16 6.58
C THR A 243 -7.02 -0.75 6.89
N ALA A 244 -8.29 -0.47 6.65
CA ALA A 244 -8.92 0.82 6.91
C ALA A 244 -8.82 1.23 8.41
N GLY A 245 -8.86 0.26 9.34
CA GLY A 245 -8.62 0.50 10.75
C GLY A 245 -7.27 1.13 11.05
N GLY A 246 -6.25 0.82 10.22
CA GLY A 246 -4.93 1.42 10.27
C GLY A 246 -4.92 2.92 10.00
N ALA A 247 -5.89 3.44 9.24
CA ALA A 247 -5.99 4.88 8.98
C ALA A 247 -6.30 5.66 10.27
N ALA A 248 -7.20 5.16 11.11
CA ALA A 248 -7.51 5.79 12.39
C ALA A 248 -6.28 5.82 13.31
N THR A 249 -5.64 4.67 13.55
CA THR A 249 -4.49 4.57 14.45
C THR A 249 -3.24 5.26 13.92
N GLY A 250 -3.05 5.25 12.59
CA GLY A 250 -1.87 5.81 11.91
C GLY A 250 -1.93 7.29 11.60
N SER A 251 -3.09 7.93 11.77
CA SER A 251 -3.26 9.37 11.55
C SER A 251 -3.66 10.15 12.81
N GLY A 252 -4.21 9.47 13.83
CA GLY A 252 -4.78 10.12 15.01
C GLY A 252 -6.19 10.70 14.80
N VAL A 253 -6.89 10.25 13.74
CA VAL A 253 -8.29 10.57 13.46
C VAL A 253 -9.18 9.45 14.00
N GLY A 254 -10.24 9.79 14.71
CA GLY A 254 -11.15 8.80 15.27
C GLY A 254 -11.87 7.99 14.18
N PRO A 255 -12.13 6.68 14.38
CA PRO A 255 -12.73 5.82 13.36
C PRO A 255 -14.13 6.29 12.91
N GLY A 256 -14.89 6.93 13.78
CA GLY A 256 -16.21 7.50 13.44
C GLY A 256 -16.18 8.74 12.52
N ARG A 257 -15.00 9.14 12.07
CA ARG A 257 -14.80 10.23 11.09
C ARG A 257 -14.32 9.71 9.74
N LEU A 258 -14.20 8.40 9.58
CA LEU A 258 -13.81 7.72 8.34
C LEU A 258 -15.09 7.20 7.68
N ASP A 259 -15.74 8.04 6.91
CA ASP A 259 -17.10 7.79 6.42
C ASP A 259 -17.15 6.97 5.12
N ARG A 260 -16.07 7.06 4.31
CA ARG A 260 -15.95 6.33 3.05
C ARG A 260 -14.70 5.47 3.05
N ILE A 261 -14.86 4.22 2.65
CA ILE A 261 -13.74 3.28 2.50
C ILE A 261 -13.75 2.76 1.08
N VAL A 262 -12.76 3.19 0.32
CA VAL A 262 -12.59 2.89 -1.10
C VAL A 262 -11.58 1.76 -1.27
N GLY A 263 -12.05 0.59 -1.69
CA GLY A 263 -11.21 -0.57 -2.01
C GLY A 263 -10.73 -0.53 -3.46
N ILE A 264 -9.44 -0.65 -3.66
CA ILE A 264 -8.86 -0.74 -5.01
C ILE A 264 -8.59 -2.20 -5.34
N VAL A 265 -9.18 -2.68 -6.45
CA VAL A 265 -9.08 -4.05 -6.91
C VAL A 265 -8.73 -4.09 -8.40
N LYS A 266 -7.88 -5.01 -8.83
CA LYS A 266 -7.65 -5.29 -10.25
C LYS A 266 -8.68 -6.27 -10.81
N ALA A 267 -8.95 -6.20 -12.08
CA ALA A 267 -9.76 -7.19 -12.82
C ALA A 267 -9.11 -8.59 -12.87
N TYR A 268 -7.87 -8.72 -12.42
CA TYR A 268 -7.12 -9.96 -12.16
C TYR A 268 -6.27 -9.76 -10.90
N THR A 269 -5.48 -10.75 -10.49
CA THR A 269 -4.71 -10.65 -9.25
C THR A 269 -3.21 -10.63 -9.52
N THR A 270 -2.46 -9.84 -8.74
CA THR A 270 -1.00 -9.86 -8.76
C THR A 270 -0.44 -9.95 -7.35
N ARG A 271 0.72 -10.59 -7.21
CA ARG A 271 1.45 -10.65 -5.95
C ARG A 271 2.95 -10.48 -6.16
N VAL A 272 3.59 -9.76 -5.26
CA VAL A 272 5.04 -9.68 -5.14
C VAL A 272 5.48 -10.46 -3.91
N GLY A 273 6.61 -11.18 -4.00
CA GLY A 273 7.16 -11.97 -2.91
C GLY A 273 6.54 -13.35 -2.74
N SER A 274 6.91 -14.00 -1.64
CA SER A 274 6.49 -15.37 -1.30
C SER A 274 5.10 -15.40 -0.67
N GLY A 275 4.59 -16.60 -0.43
CA GLY A 275 3.33 -16.85 0.25
C GLY A 275 2.22 -17.37 -0.67
N PRO A 276 1.05 -17.73 -0.11
CA PRO A 276 -0.04 -18.37 -0.85
C PRO A 276 -0.62 -17.44 -1.91
N PHE A 277 -0.99 -18.03 -3.05
CA PHE A 277 -1.64 -17.38 -4.17
C PHE A 277 -2.46 -18.42 -4.94
N PRO A 278 -3.66 -18.79 -4.48
CA PRO A 278 -4.42 -19.91 -5.03
C PRO A 278 -4.73 -19.80 -6.52
N THR A 279 -4.94 -18.58 -7.01
CA THR A 279 -5.27 -18.32 -8.43
C THR A 279 -4.05 -18.10 -9.32
N GLU A 280 -2.83 -18.33 -8.82
CA GLU A 280 -1.58 -18.10 -9.58
C GLU A 280 -1.51 -18.93 -10.86
N LEU A 281 -1.04 -18.31 -11.94
CA LEU A 281 -0.89 -18.91 -13.26
C LEU A 281 0.58 -19.13 -13.59
N PHE A 282 0.89 -20.36 -14.04
CA PHE A 282 2.23 -20.79 -14.42
C PHE A 282 2.34 -21.17 -15.91
N ASP A 283 1.30 -20.87 -16.68
CA ASP A 283 1.12 -21.22 -18.08
C ASP A 283 1.22 -19.99 -19.01
N GLU A 284 0.94 -20.22 -20.30
CA GLU A 284 0.93 -19.18 -21.34
C GLU A 284 -0.07 -18.04 -21.02
N GLN A 285 -1.16 -18.32 -20.32
CA GLN A 285 -2.12 -17.29 -19.90
C GLN A 285 -1.52 -16.35 -18.85
N GLY A 286 -0.74 -16.92 -17.91
CA GLY A 286 0.02 -16.13 -16.95
C GLY A 286 1.08 -15.25 -17.60
N ASP A 287 1.79 -15.77 -18.60
CA ASP A 287 2.77 -14.99 -19.35
C ASP A 287 2.11 -13.87 -20.16
N TRP A 288 0.95 -14.17 -20.78
CA TRP A 288 0.16 -13.16 -21.48
C TRP A 288 -0.34 -12.04 -20.54
N LEU A 289 -0.96 -12.38 -19.40
CA LEU A 289 -1.41 -11.40 -18.40
C LEU A 289 -0.26 -10.51 -17.91
N ARG A 290 0.91 -11.11 -17.69
CA ARG A 290 2.10 -10.37 -17.24
C ARG A 290 2.58 -9.38 -18.30
N ALA A 291 2.60 -9.80 -19.55
CA ALA A 291 3.02 -8.96 -20.67
C ALA A 291 1.99 -7.85 -20.97
N ALA A 292 0.70 -8.20 -21.13
CA ALA A 292 -0.37 -7.26 -21.42
C ALA A 292 -0.56 -6.24 -20.29
N GLY A 293 -0.50 -6.70 -19.03
CA GLY A 293 -0.65 -5.86 -17.85
C GLY A 293 0.61 -5.06 -17.48
N PHE A 294 1.75 -5.25 -18.14
CA PHE A 294 3.05 -4.67 -17.74
C PHE A 294 3.39 -4.98 -16.28
N GLU A 295 3.17 -6.25 -15.86
CA GLU A 295 3.31 -6.66 -14.46
C GLU A 295 4.76 -6.94 -14.10
N PHE A 296 5.54 -5.84 -14.01
CA PHE A 296 6.94 -5.83 -13.58
C PHE A 296 7.13 -4.80 -12.46
N GLY A 297 8.04 -5.12 -11.54
CA GLY A 297 8.34 -4.22 -10.42
C GLY A 297 8.97 -2.90 -10.90
N THR A 298 8.40 -1.78 -10.49
CA THR A 298 8.83 -0.44 -10.93
C THR A 298 10.32 -0.17 -10.64
N THR A 299 10.83 -0.65 -9.51
CA THR A 299 12.21 -0.41 -9.06
C THR A 299 13.19 -1.48 -9.51
N THR A 300 12.74 -2.74 -9.59
CA THR A 300 13.63 -3.89 -9.80
C THR A 300 13.47 -4.54 -11.17
N GLY A 301 12.42 -4.19 -11.93
CA GLY A 301 12.06 -4.86 -13.18
C GLY A 301 11.66 -6.33 -13.02
N ARG A 302 11.57 -6.84 -11.77
CA ARG A 302 11.25 -8.24 -11.50
C ARG A 302 9.81 -8.55 -11.91
N PRO A 303 9.54 -9.66 -12.62
CA PRO A 303 8.19 -10.06 -12.97
C PRO A 303 7.36 -10.32 -11.71
N ARG A 304 6.12 -9.83 -11.72
CA ARG A 304 5.11 -10.12 -10.69
C ARG A 304 4.49 -11.48 -10.95
N ARG A 305 4.09 -12.17 -9.90
CA ARG A 305 3.20 -13.31 -9.95
C ARG A 305 1.82 -12.79 -10.36
N VAL A 306 1.15 -13.52 -11.26
CA VAL A 306 -0.16 -13.12 -11.80
C VAL A 306 -1.14 -14.26 -11.66
N GLY A 307 -2.42 -13.96 -11.51
CA GLY A 307 -3.50 -14.96 -11.39
C GLY A 307 -4.85 -14.35 -11.71
N TRP A 308 -5.87 -15.18 -11.79
CA TRP A 308 -7.23 -14.75 -12.05
C TRP A 308 -7.81 -13.96 -10.88
N TYR A 309 -8.90 -13.22 -11.15
CA TYR A 309 -9.65 -12.53 -10.11
C TYR A 309 -10.10 -13.51 -9.02
N ASP A 310 -10.00 -13.11 -7.76
CA ASP A 310 -10.27 -13.93 -6.59
C ASP A 310 -11.40 -13.29 -5.77
N ALA A 311 -12.62 -13.79 -5.96
CA ALA A 311 -13.81 -13.24 -5.30
C ALA A 311 -13.82 -13.50 -3.78
N PRO A 312 -13.45 -14.69 -3.26
CA PRO A 312 -13.30 -14.89 -1.82
C PRO A 312 -12.41 -13.85 -1.13
N ILE A 313 -11.25 -13.52 -1.71
CA ILE A 313 -10.36 -12.47 -1.18
C ILE A 313 -11.04 -11.11 -1.20
N THR A 314 -11.75 -10.79 -2.28
CA THR A 314 -12.44 -9.49 -2.40
C THR A 314 -13.55 -9.37 -1.36
N ARG A 315 -14.36 -10.42 -1.15
CA ARG A 315 -15.38 -10.47 -0.08
C ARG A 315 -14.75 -10.31 1.31
N TYR A 316 -13.68 -11.05 1.56
CA TYR A 316 -12.94 -10.97 2.81
C TYR A 316 -12.45 -9.53 3.07
N ALA A 317 -11.78 -8.92 2.09
CA ALA A 317 -11.28 -7.55 2.20
C ALA A 317 -12.43 -6.54 2.39
N THR A 318 -13.55 -6.72 1.68
CA THR A 318 -14.75 -5.88 1.83
C THR A 318 -15.26 -5.92 3.27
N ARG A 319 -15.38 -7.11 3.85
CA ARG A 319 -15.83 -7.31 5.23
C ARG A 319 -14.87 -6.72 6.27
N ILE A 320 -13.56 -6.99 6.13
CA ILE A 320 -12.54 -6.56 7.10
C ILE A 320 -12.40 -5.04 7.12
N ASN A 321 -12.48 -4.41 5.97
CA ASN A 321 -12.32 -2.96 5.86
C ASN A 321 -13.64 -2.19 5.98
N GLY A 322 -14.78 -2.83 5.81
CA GLY A 322 -16.07 -2.15 5.67
C GLY A 322 -16.12 -1.32 4.37
N ILE A 323 -15.64 -1.88 3.26
CA ILE A 323 -15.55 -1.17 1.98
C ILE A 323 -16.94 -0.72 1.53
N THR A 324 -17.07 0.57 1.23
CA THR A 324 -18.30 1.19 0.74
C THR A 324 -18.34 1.26 -0.78
N ASP A 325 -17.18 1.34 -1.42
CA ASP A 325 -17.02 1.55 -2.85
C ASP A 325 -15.78 0.80 -3.34
N LEU A 326 -15.87 0.13 -4.50
CA LEU A 326 -14.73 -0.43 -5.20
C LEU A 326 -14.33 0.41 -6.41
N VAL A 327 -13.03 0.51 -6.63
CA VAL A 327 -12.42 0.99 -7.87
C VAL A 327 -11.79 -0.22 -8.56
N LEU A 328 -12.40 -0.66 -9.66
CA LEU A 328 -11.90 -1.75 -10.49
C LEU A 328 -10.88 -1.19 -11.49
N THR A 329 -9.66 -1.69 -11.44
CA THR A 329 -8.58 -1.25 -12.34
C THR A 329 -8.24 -2.32 -13.37
N LYS A 330 -7.65 -1.88 -14.49
CA LYS A 330 -7.10 -2.77 -15.52
C LYS A 330 -8.13 -3.71 -16.18
N LEU A 331 -9.38 -3.27 -16.33
CA LEU A 331 -10.38 -4.02 -17.07
C LEU A 331 -9.99 -4.17 -18.55
N ASP A 332 -9.35 -3.16 -19.13
CA ASP A 332 -8.79 -3.10 -20.48
C ASP A 332 -7.83 -4.24 -20.80
N ILE A 333 -7.09 -4.75 -19.81
CA ILE A 333 -6.12 -5.83 -19.99
C ILE A 333 -6.79 -7.14 -20.38
N LEU A 334 -8.05 -7.35 -20.01
CA LEU A 334 -8.79 -8.57 -20.33
C LEU A 334 -9.38 -8.59 -21.75
N THR A 335 -9.26 -7.49 -22.50
CA THR A 335 -9.70 -7.42 -23.89
C THR A 335 -9.00 -8.46 -24.76
N GLY A 336 -9.77 -9.17 -25.60
CA GLY A 336 -9.28 -10.22 -26.49
C GLY A 336 -9.40 -11.62 -25.93
N LEU A 337 -9.76 -11.80 -24.66
CA LEU A 337 -10.08 -13.12 -24.09
C LEU A 337 -11.49 -13.56 -24.55
N GLU A 338 -11.63 -14.80 -24.97
CA GLU A 338 -12.93 -15.40 -25.28
C GLU A 338 -13.71 -15.70 -23.99
N LYS A 339 -13.00 -16.16 -22.96
CA LYS A 339 -13.56 -16.48 -21.64
C LYS A 339 -12.64 -15.97 -20.56
N ILE A 340 -13.23 -15.40 -19.51
CA ILE A 340 -12.53 -14.85 -18.36
C ILE A 340 -12.83 -15.72 -17.13
N PRO A 341 -11.86 -16.48 -16.61
CA PRO A 341 -12.02 -17.23 -15.38
C PRO A 341 -12.04 -16.31 -14.15
N VAL A 342 -12.93 -16.63 -13.20
CA VAL A 342 -13.03 -15.97 -11.89
C VAL A 342 -13.05 -17.06 -10.82
N CYS A 343 -12.18 -16.94 -9.82
CA CYS A 343 -12.23 -17.81 -8.64
C CYS A 343 -13.42 -17.40 -7.77
N VAL A 344 -14.38 -18.30 -7.61
CA VAL A 344 -15.61 -18.08 -6.82
C VAL A 344 -15.56 -18.73 -5.45
N ALA A 345 -14.73 -19.77 -5.30
CA ALA A 345 -14.52 -20.53 -4.07
C ALA A 345 -13.19 -21.28 -4.13
N TYR A 346 -12.80 -21.94 -3.06
CA TYR A 346 -11.64 -22.82 -3.01
C TYR A 346 -12.05 -24.27 -2.73
N ASP A 347 -11.30 -25.22 -3.29
CA ASP A 347 -11.27 -26.60 -2.86
C ASP A 347 -10.05 -26.79 -1.94
N VAL A 348 -10.29 -27.32 -0.74
CA VAL A 348 -9.23 -27.72 0.19
C VAL A 348 -9.50 -29.17 0.61
N ASN A 349 -8.69 -30.09 0.11
CA ASN A 349 -8.82 -31.54 0.40
C ASN A 349 -10.20 -32.12 0.06
N GLY A 350 -10.87 -31.62 -0.98
CA GLY A 350 -12.20 -32.06 -1.41
C GLY A 350 -13.37 -31.38 -0.70
N GLU A 351 -13.08 -30.43 0.17
CA GLU A 351 -14.08 -29.57 0.83
C GLU A 351 -14.11 -28.19 0.18
N ARG A 352 -15.33 -27.69 -0.15
CA ARG A 352 -15.53 -26.37 -0.75
C ARG A 352 -15.57 -25.29 0.32
N PHE A 353 -14.77 -24.25 0.13
CA PHE A 353 -14.74 -23.04 0.94
C PHE A 353 -15.17 -21.84 0.09
N ASP A 354 -16.30 -21.23 0.41
CA ASP A 354 -16.76 -20.02 -0.27
C ASP A 354 -16.05 -18.75 0.26
N GLU A 355 -15.41 -18.85 1.42
CA GLU A 355 -14.64 -17.79 2.08
C GLU A 355 -13.16 -18.16 2.16
N VAL A 356 -12.31 -17.16 2.46
CA VAL A 356 -10.88 -17.39 2.72
C VAL A 356 -10.73 -18.30 3.93
N PRO A 357 -10.06 -19.47 3.80
CA PRO A 357 -9.81 -20.34 4.94
C PRO A 357 -9.06 -19.62 6.08
N VAL A 358 -9.53 -19.78 7.30
CA VAL A 358 -8.89 -19.18 8.49
C VAL A 358 -7.51 -19.78 8.74
N ASN A 359 -7.35 -21.08 8.48
CA ASN A 359 -6.08 -21.78 8.62
C ASN A 359 -5.18 -21.45 7.43
N GLN A 360 -4.01 -20.89 7.70
CA GLN A 360 -3.03 -20.54 6.66
C GLN A 360 -2.51 -21.75 5.88
N SER A 361 -2.44 -22.93 6.50
CA SER A 361 -2.06 -24.16 5.79
C SER A 361 -3.09 -24.53 4.74
N ASP A 362 -4.37 -24.44 5.08
CA ASP A 362 -5.48 -24.72 4.17
C ASP A 362 -5.48 -23.72 3.01
N PHE A 363 -5.30 -22.45 3.30
CA PHE A 363 -5.20 -21.42 2.27
C PHE A 363 -3.99 -21.59 1.37
N HIS A 364 -2.86 -22.07 1.91
CA HIS A 364 -1.65 -22.34 1.12
C HIS A 364 -1.82 -23.49 0.13
N HIS A 365 -2.67 -24.47 0.45
CA HIS A 365 -2.95 -25.63 -0.38
C HIS A 365 -4.30 -25.55 -1.13
N ALA A 366 -4.99 -24.40 -1.01
CA ALA A 366 -6.26 -24.19 -1.67
C ALA A 366 -6.13 -24.21 -3.20
N THR A 367 -7.03 -24.91 -3.85
CA THR A 367 -7.16 -24.92 -5.31
C THR A 367 -8.37 -24.07 -5.70
N PRO A 368 -8.25 -23.11 -6.66
CA PRO A 368 -9.37 -22.25 -7.03
C PRO A 368 -10.46 -23.05 -7.77
N ILE A 369 -11.72 -22.83 -7.38
CA ILE A 369 -12.89 -23.24 -8.14
C ILE A 369 -13.24 -22.07 -9.05
N LEU A 370 -13.15 -22.30 -10.37
CA LEU A 370 -13.29 -21.27 -11.38
C LEU A 370 -14.67 -21.32 -12.05
N GLU A 371 -15.31 -20.17 -12.16
CA GLU A 371 -16.40 -19.92 -13.09
C GLU A 371 -15.89 -19.09 -14.27
N HIS A 372 -16.53 -19.23 -15.43
CA HIS A 372 -16.10 -18.61 -16.68
C HIS A 372 -17.15 -17.64 -17.19
N TYR A 373 -16.75 -16.41 -17.38
CA TYR A 373 -17.56 -15.33 -17.94
C TYR A 373 -17.20 -15.12 -19.41
N ALA A 374 -18.14 -14.68 -20.22
CA ALA A 374 -17.88 -14.32 -21.61
C ALA A 374 -16.95 -13.10 -21.66
N GLY A 375 -15.94 -13.17 -22.49
CA GLY A 375 -15.01 -12.04 -22.73
C GLY A 375 -15.52 -11.11 -23.82
N TRP A 376 -14.68 -10.17 -24.22
CA TRP A 376 -14.93 -9.19 -25.26
C TRP A 376 -13.68 -8.98 -26.11
N SER A 377 -13.87 -8.58 -27.36
CA SER A 377 -12.78 -8.28 -28.31
C SER A 377 -12.60 -6.80 -28.60
N GLU A 378 -13.58 -6.00 -28.27
CA GLU A 378 -13.60 -4.56 -28.53
C GLU A 378 -12.63 -3.83 -27.60
N ASP A 379 -11.92 -2.84 -28.16
CA ASP A 379 -11.10 -1.91 -27.37
C ASP A 379 -12.02 -1.02 -26.52
N ILE A 380 -11.93 -1.15 -25.21
CA ILE A 380 -12.73 -0.38 -24.23
C ILE A 380 -12.03 0.89 -23.74
N SER A 381 -10.84 1.21 -24.22
CA SER A 381 -10.01 2.32 -23.71
C SER A 381 -10.65 3.69 -23.93
N SER A 382 -11.56 3.81 -24.89
CA SER A 382 -12.32 5.03 -25.20
C SER A 382 -13.66 5.14 -24.47
N ALA A 383 -14.10 4.10 -23.74
CA ALA A 383 -15.35 4.12 -22.97
C ALA A 383 -15.29 5.18 -21.85
N ARG A 384 -16.35 5.93 -21.67
CA ARG A 384 -16.49 6.97 -20.64
C ARG A 384 -17.76 6.81 -19.80
N THR A 385 -18.72 6.07 -20.27
CA THR A 385 -19.93 5.65 -19.54
C THR A 385 -19.97 4.12 -19.44
N PHE A 386 -20.78 3.61 -18.52
CA PHE A 386 -20.91 2.16 -18.34
C PHE A 386 -21.53 1.48 -19.56
N GLU A 387 -22.43 2.19 -20.22
CA GLU A 387 -23.14 1.78 -21.44
C GLU A 387 -22.23 1.73 -22.68
N ASP A 388 -21.08 2.41 -22.67
CA ASP A 388 -20.09 2.33 -23.75
C ASP A 388 -19.34 0.99 -23.76
N LEU A 389 -19.39 0.23 -22.66
CA LEU A 389 -18.78 -1.08 -22.57
C LEU A 389 -19.57 -2.12 -23.36
N PRO A 390 -18.91 -3.10 -24.00
CA PRO A 390 -19.58 -4.29 -24.53
C PRO A 390 -20.45 -4.94 -23.45
N GLN A 391 -21.59 -5.52 -23.83
CA GLN A 391 -22.52 -6.15 -22.89
C GLN A 391 -21.83 -7.18 -21.99
N THR A 392 -20.94 -8.00 -22.57
CA THR A 392 -20.18 -9.01 -21.80
C THR A 392 -19.25 -8.39 -20.75
N ALA A 393 -18.67 -7.20 -21.04
CA ALA A 393 -17.86 -6.48 -20.07
C ALA A 393 -18.73 -5.86 -18.96
N GLN A 394 -19.92 -5.35 -19.29
CA GLN A 394 -20.91 -4.90 -18.31
C GLN A 394 -21.32 -6.05 -17.39
N ASP A 395 -21.70 -7.20 -17.96
CA ASP A 395 -22.10 -8.40 -17.21
C ASP A 395 -20.98 -8.89 -16.29
N TYR A 396 -19.73 -8.85 -16.77
CA TYR A 396 -18.56 -9.20 -15.96
C TYR A 396 -18.40 -8.27 -14.75
N VAL A 397 -18.49 -6.96 -14.96
CA VAL A 397 -18.39 -5.97 -13.87
C VAL A 397 -19.51 -6.16 -12.83
N LEU A 398 -20.76 -6.39 -13.29
CA LEU A 398 -21.88 -6.64 -12.40
C LEU A 398 -21.73 -7.94 -11.61
N ALA A 399 -21.21 -8.98 -12.23
CA ALA A 399 -20.89 -10.23 -11.54
C ALA A 399 -19.82 -10.03 -10.45
N LEU A 400 -18.76 -9.27 -10.72
CA LEU A 400 -17.74 -8.95 -9.72
C LEU A 400 -18.34 -8.10 -8.56
N GLU A 401 -19.24 -7.18 -8.87
CA GLU A 401 -19.97 -6.37 -7.89
C GLU A 401 -20.78 -7.25 -6.95
N GLU A 402 -21.57 -8.17 -7.50
CA GLU A 402 -22.36 -9.15 -6.73
C GLU A 402 -21.48 -10.02 -5.85
N MET A 403 -20.41 -10.60 -6.42
CA MET A 403 -19.47 -11.48 -5.69
C MET A 403 -18.73 -10.76 -4.57
N SER A 404 -18.41 -9.48 -4.72
CA SER A 404 -17.69 -8.70 -3.71
C SER A 404 -18.59 -8.19 -2.58
N GLY A 405 -19.91 -8.18 -2.79
CA GLY A 405 -20.91 -7.67 -1.85
C GLY A 405 -20.91 -6.15 -1.68
N THR A 406 -20.25 -5.42 -2.60
CA THR A 406 -20.25 -3.94 -2.62
C THR A 406 -20.14 -3.41 -4.04
N ARG A 407 -20.61 -2.20 -4.26
CA ARG A 407 -20.68 -1.60 -5.60
C ARG A 407 -19.30 -1.26 -6.16
N ILE A 408 -19.16 -1.41 -7.47
CA ILE A 408 -18.00 -0.91 -8.23
C ILE A 408 -18.34 0.50 -8.72
N SER A 409 -17.80 1.50 -8.05
CA SER A 409 -18.11 2.91 -8.29
C SER A 409 -17.30 3.53 -9.41
N VAL A 410 -16.07 3.03 -9.63
CA VAL A 410 -15.18 3.50 -10.71
C VAL A 410 -14.54 2.32 -11.42
N ILE A 411 -14.42 2.41 -12.75
CA ILE A 411 -13.81 1.39 -13.60
C ILE A 411 -12.68 2.01 -14.40
N GLY A 412 -11.48 1.49 -14.27
CA GLY A 412 -10.31 1.86 -15.08
C GLY A 412 -10.30 1.07 -16.39
N VAL A 413 -10.35 1.77 -17.51
CA VAL A 413 -10.39 1.21 -18.88
C VAL A 413 -9.11 1.50 -19.66
N GLY A 414 -8.04 1.89 -19.00
CA GLY A 414 -6.73 2.16 -19.59
C GLY A 414 -5.76 2.80 -18.59
N PRO A 415 -4.49 3.05 -18.96
CA PRO A 415 -3.47 3.62 -18.08
C PRO A 415 -3.65 5.11 -17.81
N GLY A 416 -4.28 5.87 -18.72
CA GLY A 416 -4.43 7.32 -18.61
C GLY A 416 -5.36 7.75 -17.49
N ARG A 417 -5.16 8.98 -17.00
CA ARG A 417 -5.99 9.59 -15.94
C ARG A 417 -7.47 9.67 -16.34
N ASP A 418 -7.72 10.02 -17.57
CA ASP A 418 -9.05 10.19 -18.19
C ASP A 418 -9.70 8.88 -18.65
N GLN A 419 -8.94 7.77 -18.64
CA GLN A 419 -9.43 6.45 -19.03
C GLN A 419 -10.11 5.74 -17.85
N VAL A 420 -11.20 6.34 -17.41
CA VAL A 420 -12.04 5.85 -16.29
C VAL A 420 -13.52 6.09 -16.59
N ILE A 421 -14.36 5.19 -16.10
CA ILE A 421 -15.81 5.31 -16.04
C ILE A 421 -16.19 5.54 -14.58
N VAL A 422 -16.85 6.65 -14.29
CA VAL A 422 -17.37 6.96 -12.96
C VAL A 422 -18.85 6.62 -12.93
N ARG A 423 -19.25 5.56 -12.21
CA ARG A 423 -20.64 5.13 -11.99
C ARG A 423 -21.25 5.81 -10.76
N HIS A 424 -20.43 5.98 -9.71
CA HIS A 424 -20.85 6.64 -8.46
C HIS A 424 -19.72 7.55 -7.96
N ASP A 425 -20.10 8.71 -7.45
CA ASP A 425 -19.15 9.67 -6.88
C ASP A 425 -18.51 9.08 -5.60
N LEU A 426 -17.21 9.28 -5.44
CA LEU A 426 -16.43 8.81 -4.29
C LEU A 426 -16.30 9.87 -3.18
N ILE A 427 -16.72 11.13 -3.40
CA ILE A 427 -16.68 12.24 -2.43
C ILE A 427 -18.09 12.65 -2.05
#